data_ea4222e2f9de9ac69bea941dc359646d
#
_entry.id   ea4222e2f9de9ac69bea941dc359646d
#
_cell.length_a   1.000
_cell.length_b   1.000
_cell.length_c   1.000
_cell.angle_alpha   90.00
_cell.angle_beta   90.00
_cell.angle_gamma   90.00
#
_symmetry.space_group_name_H-M   'P 1'
#
loop_
_entity.id
_entity.type
_entity.pdbx_description
1 polymer ?
#
loop_
_entity_poly.entity_id
_entity_poly.type
_entity_poly.pdbx_seq_one_letter_code
_entity_poly.pdbx_strand_id
1 'polypeptide(L)'
;MDPLHPVEVRVLGALLEKDQTTPEYYPLTVNALVNACNQKSSREPVVNYSEETVTEALAALQHKGFVTRISGAGHRVEKYGHRLGETLNLGRRELALLCVLMLRGPQTVGELRGRTERMHDFADMDEVEHVLHSLESREPDPLVAPVARGRWVHLLGGPVDEAAASAAPAPAGIRSPLEDRVEALEREIAEIRREWESFRRQFE
;
A
#
# COMPACT_ATOMS: atom_id res chain seq x y z
N MET A 1 18.59 -7.22 -2.59
CA MET A 1 18.09 -6.17 -3.55
C MET A 1 18.39 -4.78 -2.98
N ASP A 2 18.81 -3.80 -3.82
CA ASP A 2 19.00 -2.40 -3.34
C ASP A 2 17.65 -1.79 -2.96
N PRO A 3 17.53 -1.22 -1.75
CA PRO A 3 16.27 -0.64 -1.30
C PRO A 3 15.81 0.52 -2.19
N LEU A 4 14.51 0.61 -2.37
CA LEU A 4 13.88 1.70 -3.11
C LEU A 4 13.67 2.92 -2.20
N HIS A 5 14.00 4.10 -2.73
CA HIS A 5 13.65 5.36 -2.05
C HIS A 5 12.11 5.55 -2.01
N PRO A 6 11.53 6.22 -1.00
CA PRO A 6 10.07 6.43 -0.92
C PRO A 6 9.43 7.01 -2.19
N VAL A 7 10.12 7.87 -2.93
CA VAL A 7 9.64 8.39 -4.22
C VAL A 7 9.59 7.29 -5.29
N GLU A 8 10.62 6.43 -5.33
CA GLU A 8 10.67 5.29 -6.26
C GLU A 8 9.53 4.29 -5.97
N VAL A 9 9.27 4.01 -4.68
CA VAL A 9 8.14 3.17 -4.25
C VAL A 9 6.81 3.74 -4.74
N ARG A 10 6.58 5.05 -4.57
CA ARG A 10 5.37 5.72 -5.04
C ARG A 10 5.21 5.66 -6.55
N VAL A 11 6.27 5.93 -7.30
CA VAL A 11 6.27 5.91 -8.77
C VAL A 11 6.00 4.50 -9.29
N LEU A 12 6.68 3.50 -8.75
CA LEU A 12 6.52 2.10 -9.13
C LEU A 12 5.11 1.59 -8.78
N GLY A 13 4.60 1.90 -7.59
CA GLY A 13 3.23 1.56 -7.17
C GLY A 13 2.17 2.21 -8.06
N ALA A 14 2.38 3.47 -8.47
CA ALA A 14 1.46 4.16 -9.38
C ALA A 14 1.45 3.55 -10.78
N LEU A 15 2.61 3.16 -11.32
CA LEU A 15 2.70 2.41 -12.58
C LEU A 15 1.96 1.08 -12.50
N LEU A 16 2.20 0.33 -11.43
CA LEU A 16 1.59 -0.98 -11.20
C LEU A 16 0.05 -0.88 -11.06
N GLU A 17 -0.45 0.12 -10.31
CA GLU A 17 -1.89 0.35 -10.21
C GLU A 17 -2.53 0.62 -11.57
N LYS A 18 -1.92 1.50 -12.39
CA LYS A 18 -2.49 1.89 -13.67
C LYS A 18 -2.44 0.79 -14.71
N ASP A 19 -1.41 -0.05 -14.70
CA ASP A 19 -1.36 -1.26 -15.52
C ASP A 19 -2.55 -2.19 -15.24
N GLN A 20 -2.89 -2.38 -13.97
CA GLN A 20 -3.95 -3.32 -13.58
C GLN A 20 -5.36 -2.73 -13.62
N THR A 21 -5.53 -1.42 -13.39
CA THR A 21 -6.85 -0.79 -13.27
C THR A 21 -7.31 -0.03 -14.51
N THR A 22 -6.39 0.46 -15.33
CA THR A 22 -6.67 1.26 -16.55
C THR A 22 -5.70 0.90 -17.68
N PRO A 23 -5.64 -0.38 -18.11
CA PRO A 23 -4.66 -0.85 -19.10
C PRO A 23 -4.77 -0.14 -20.45
N GLU A 24 -5.94 0.41 -20.80
CA GLU A 24 -6.17 1.17 -22.03
C GLU A 24 -5.38 2.48 -22.09
N TYR A 25 -4.97 3.03 -20.94
CA TYR A 25 -4.13 4.23 -20.84
C TYR A 25 -2.65 3.93 -20.54
N TYR A 26 -2.32 2.66 -20.37
CA TYR A 26 -0.97 2.20 -20.07
C TYR A 26 -0.20 1.83 -21.35
N PRO A 27 1.09 2.06 -21.45
CA PRO A 27 2.03 2.69 -20.51
C PRO A 27 1.85 4.22 -20.39
N LEU A 28 2.37 4.82 -19.28
CA LEU A 28 2.12 6.21 -18.92
C LEU A 28 3.19 7.17 -19.42
N THR A 29 2.79 8.38 -19.79
CA THR A 29 3.71 9.53 -19.94
C THR A 29 4.14 10.05 -18.57
N VAL A 30 5.22 10.84 -18.47
CA VAL A 30 5.66 11.47 -17.21
C VAL A 30 4.54 12.28 -16.59
N ASN A 31 3.85 13.12 -17.36
CA ASN A 31 2.74 13.94 -16.85
C ASN A 31 1.60 13.09 -16.28
N ALA A 32 1.19 12.02 -16.97
CA ALA A 32 0.17 11.10 -16.47
C ALA A 32 0.62 10.41 -15.17
N LEU A 33 1.91 10.07 -15.06
CA LEU A 33 2.50 9.45 -13.89
C LEU A 33 2.58 10.42 -12.70
N VAL A 34 2.97 11.68 -12.91
CA VAL A 34 2.92 12.74 -11.89
C VAL A 34 1.51 12.85 -11.31
N ASN A 35 0.49 12.93 -12.18
CA ASN A 35 -0.90 12.96 -11.75
C ASN A 35 -1.30 11.69 -10.96
N ALA A 36 -0.84 10.50 -11.39
CA ALA A 36 -1.10 9.24 -10.70
C ALA A 36 -0.42 9.17 -9.32
N CYS A 37 0.79 9.69 -9.17
CA CYS A 37 1.51 9.76 -7.89
C CYS A 37 0.82 10.71 -6.89
N ASN A 38 0.32 11.84 -7.38
CA ASN A 38 -0.25 12.95 -6.58
C ASN A 38 -1.76 12.82 -6.33
N GLN A 39 -2.39 11.69 -6.67
CA GLN A 39 -3.81 11.46 -6.39
C GLN A 39 -4.09 11.62 -4.88
N LYS A 40 -5.25 12.22 -4.56
CA LYS A 40 -5.68 12.41 -3.17
C LYS A 40 -6.34 11.17 -2.57
N SER A 41 -6.81 10.26 -3.42
CA SER A 41 -7.43 8.99 -3.01
C SER A 41 -6.48 7.82 -3.26
N SER A 42 -6.61 6.78 -2.44
CA SER A 42 -5.81 5.55 -2.57
C SER A 42 -4.30 5.75 -2.44
N ARG A 43 -3.90 6.78 -1.71
CA ARG A 43 -2.50 7.16 -1.43
C ARG A 43 -2.32 7.54 0.04
N GLU A 44 -1.30 6.96 0.68
CA GLU A 44 -0.89 7.28 2.03
C GLU A 44 0.65 7.30 2.10
N PRO A 45 1.26 8.42 2.44
CA PRO A 45 0.68 9.75 2.55
C PRO A 45 0.28 10.35 1.20
N VAL A 46 -0.58 11.35 1.19
CA VAL A 46 -0.80 12.19 -0.01
C VAL A 46 0.44 13.05 -0.24
N VAL A 47 0.93 13.06 -1.48
CA VAL A 47 2.15 13.78 -1.87
C VAL A 47 1.87 14.77 -3.01
N ASN A 48 2.83 15.67 -3.25
CA ASN A 48 2.79 16.61 -4.37
C ASN A 48 4.18 16.64 -5.03
N TYR A 49 4.49 15.60 -5.79
CA TYR A 49 5.78 15.50 -6.50
C TYR A 49 5.77 16.35 -7.76
N SER A 50 6.92 16.97 -8.04
CA SER A 50 7.16 17.66 -9.30
C SER A 50 7.46 16.65 -10.44
N GLU A 51 7.41 17.13 -11.66
CA GLU A 51 7.82 16.34 -12.84
C GLU A 51 9.30 15.93 -12.76
N GLU A 52 10.16 16.82 -12.27
CA GLU A 52 11.59 16.56 -12.05
C GLU A 52 11.78 15.39 -11.08
N THR A 53 11.12 15.45 -9.89
CA THR A 53 11.19 14.39 -8.88
C THR A 53 10.75 13.02 -9.44
N VAL A 54 9.70 12.98 -10.24
CA VAL A 54 9.21 11.74 -10.86
C VAL A 54 10.17 11.24 -11.93
N THR A 55 10.76 12.15 -12.71
CA THR A 55 11.73 11.81 -13.77
C THR A 55 13.02 11.22 -13.19
N GLU A 56 13.54 11.78 -12.10
CA GLU A 56 14.70 11.24 -11.38
C GLU A 56 14.41 9.84 -10.83
N ALA A 57 13.24 9.64 -10.22
CA ALA A 57 12.83 8.32 -9.73
C ALA A 57 12.67 7.29 -10.86
N LEU A 58 12.14 7.70 -12.02
CA LEU A 58 12.05 6.85 -13.21
C LEU A 58 13.45 6.42 -13.70
N ALA A 59 14.42 7.35 -13.74
CA ALA A 59 15.78 7.03 -14.13
C ALA A 59 16.44 6.02 -13.18
N ALA A 60 16.26 6.21 -11.86
CA ALA A 60 16.76 5.28 -10.87
C ALA A 60 16.08 3.90 -10.96
N LEU A 61 14.76 3.84 -11.15
CA LEU A 61 14.00 2.59 -11.34
C LEU A 61 14.39 1.87 -12.64
N GLN A 62 14.71 2.60 -13.71
CA GLN A 62 15.24 2.01 -14.94
C GLN A 62 16.62 1.38 -14.71
N HIS A 63 17.50 2.06 -13.97
CA HIS A 63 18.82 1.53 -13.62
C HIS A 63 18.71 0.24 -12.79
N LYS A 64 17.73 0.18 -11.88
CA LYS A 64 17.42 -1.01 -11.06
C LYS A 64 16.64 -2.11 -11.83
N GLY A 65 16.24 -1.87 -13.08
CA GLY A 65 15.53 -2.84 -13.93
C GLY A 65 14.02 -2.98 -13.63
N PHE A 66 13.44 -2.11 -12.80
CA PHE A 66 12.02 -2.16 -12.45
C PHE A 66 11.09 -1.41 -13.40
N VAL A 67 11.64 -0.52 -14.23
CA VAL A 67 10.89 0.29 -15.20
C VAL A 67 11.54 0.19 -16.56
N THR A 68 10.74 0.16 -17.60
CA THR A 68 11.19 0.27 -19.00
C THR A 68 10.61 1.53 -19.62
N ARG A 69 11.44 2.18 -20.46
CA ARG A 69 11.02 3.26 -21.34
C ARG A 69 10.57 2.68 -22.67
N ILE A 70 9.38 3.06 -23.10
CA ILE A 70 8.78 2.60 -24.35
C ILE A 70 8.74 3.79 -25.30
N SER A 71 9.60 3.73 -26.32
CA SER A 71 9.65 4.67 -27.42
C SER A 71 9.43 3.90 -28.71
N GLY A 72 8.55 4.34 -29.60
CA GLY A 72 8.24 3.67 -30.85
C GLY A 72 7.94 4.66 -31.98
N ALA A 73 8.11 4.21 -33.23
CA ALA A 73 7.73 4.95 -34.41
C ALA A 73 6.21 5.24 -34.40
N GLY A 74 5.81 6.44 -34.02
CA GLY A 74 4.41 6.86 -33.85
C GLY A 74 4.10 7.49 -32.49
N HIS A 75 4.94 7.35 -31.50
CA HIS A 75 4.79 8.03 -30.22
C HIS A 75 5.66 9.29 -30.17
N ARG A 76 5.03 10.48 -30.14
CA ARG A 76 5.74 11.76 -29.99
C ARG A 76 6.25 11.99 -28.56
N VAL A 77 5.80 11.21 -27.61
CA VAL A 77 6.12 11.37 -26.18
C VAL A 77 6.53 10.02 -25.62
N GLU A 78 7.59 10.03 -24.82
CA GLU A 78 8.08 8.84 -24.12
C GLU A 78 7.05 8.33 -23.11
N LYS A 79 6.92 7.02 -23.03
CA LYS A 79 6.05 6.33 -22.06
C LYS A 79 6.85 5.36 -21.21
N TYR A 80 6.36 5.07 -20.04
CA TYR A 80 7.01 4.24 -19.04
C TYR A 80 6.08 3.12 -18.57
N GLY A 81 6.65 1.91 -18.45
CA GLY A 81 5.97 0.74 -17.93
C GLY A 81 6.80 0.06 -16.85
N HIS A 82 6.16 -0.56 -15.86
CA HIS A 82 6.86 -1.36 -14.86
C HIS A 82 7.25 -2.73 -15.41
N ARG A 83 8.27 -3.32 -14.81
CA ARG A 83 8.72 -4.69 -15.05
C ARG A 83 8.76 -5.52 -13.77
N LEU A 84 8.06 -5.10 -12.72
CA LEU A 84 8.14 -5.71 -11.40
C LEU A 84 7.80 -7.21 -11.42
N GLY A 85 6.77 -7.58 -12.18
CA GLY A 85 6.36 -8.97 -12.35
C GLY A 85 7.44 -9.84 -13.00
N GLU A 86 8.08 -9.32 -14.05
CA GLU A 86 9.16 -10.03 -14.74
C GLU A 86 10.42 -10.09 -13.88
N THR A 87 10.83 -8.95 -13.30
CA THR A 87 12.08 -8.82 -12.54
C THR A 87 12.07 -9.66 -11.26
N LEU A 88 10.91 -9.76 -10.59
CA LEU A 88 10.76 -10.52 -9.35
C LEU A 88 10.00 -11.84 -9.53
N ASN A 89 9.63 -12.22 -10.76
CA ASN A 89 8.81 -13.40 -11.06
C ASN A 89 7.54 -13.46 -10.18
N LEU A 90 6.70 -12.43 -10.29
CA LEU A 90 5.46 -12.28 -9.53
C LEU A 90 4.25 -12.35 -10.45
N GLY A 91 3.21 -13.04 -9.98
CA GLY A 91 1.91 -13.08 -10.64
C GLY A 91 1.01 -11.91 -10.24
N ARG A 92 -0.18 -11.90 -10.83
CA ARG A 92 -1.14 -10.78 -10.64
C ARG A 92 -1.59 -10.61 -9.20
N ARG A 93 -1.73 -11.70 -8.43
CA ARG A 93 -2.14 -11.68 -7.02
C ARG A 93 -1.12 -11.00 -6.15
N GLU A 94 0.13 -11.39 -6.28
CA GLU A 94 1.28 -10.82 -5.55
C GLU A 94 1.44 -9.34 -5.89
N LEU A 95 1.34 -8.98 -7.16
CA LEU A 95 1.43 -7.60 -7.63
C LEU A 95 0.31 -6.72 -7.09
N ALA A 96 -0.93 -7.23 -6.97
CA ALA A 96 -2.04 -6.49 -6.41
C ALA A 96 -1.82 -6.15 -4.92
N LEU A 97 -1.33 -7.10 -4.11
CA LEU A 97 -1.01 -6.88 -2.69
C LEU A 97 0.14 -5.88 -2.53
N LEU A 98 1.23 -6.07 -3.27
CA LEU A 98 2.37 -5.15 -3.25
C LEU A 98 1.97 -3.73 -3.68
N CYS A 99 1.12 -3.59 -4.69
CA CYS A 99 0.59 -2.30 -5.14
C CYS A 99 -0.10 -1.54 -4.00
N VAL A 100 -1.00 -2.19 -3.27
CA VAL A 100 -1.71 -1.57 -2.15
C VAL A 100 -0.73 -1.18 -1.03
N LEU A 101 0.20 -2.08 -0.68
CA LEU A 101 1.20 -1.81 0.35
C LEU A 101 2.14 -0.65 -0.02
N MET A 102 2.59 -0.56 -1.28
CA MET A 102 3.43 0.53 -1.76
C MET A 102 2.71 1.89 -1.78
N LEU A 103 1.42 1.91 -2.10
CA LEU A 103 0.67 3.14 -2.24
C LEU A 103 0.04 3.64 -0.94
N ARG A 104 -0.26 2.73 0.01
CA ARG A 104 -1.01 3.02 1.23
C ARG A 104 -0.29 2.67 2.53
N GLY A 105 0.93 2.12 2.46
CA GLY A 105 1.68 1.71 3.65
C GLY A 105 1.09 0.47 4.33
N PRO A 106 1.26 0.31 5.65
CA PRO A 106 0.87 -0.89 6.38
C PRO A 106 -0.64 -1.17 6.33
N GLN A 107 -1.04 -2.41 6.01
CA GLN A 107 -2.44 -2.83 5.85
C GLN A 107 -2.73 -4.13 6.59
N THR A 108 -3.95 -4.29 7.12
CA THR A 108 -4.47 -5.58 7.59
C THR A 108 -4.89 -6.46 6.39
N VAL A 109 -5.05 -7.75 6.62
CA VAL A 109 -5.52 -8.71 5.61
C VAL A 109 -6.89 -8.30 5.03
N GLY A 110 -7.82 -7.88 5.90
CA GLY A 110 -9.14 -7.40 5.47
C GLY A 110 -9.08 -6.12 4.63
N GLU A 111 -8.19 -5.16 4.99
CA GLU A 111 -7.96 -3.96 4.19
C GLU A 111 -7.35 -4.30 2.82
N LEU A 112 -6.40 -5.24 2.77
CA LEU A 112 -5.79 -5.70 1.52
C LEU A 112 -6.84 -6.33 0.60
N ARG A 113 -7.66 -7.25 1.11
CA ARG A 113 -8.72 -7.87 0.32
C ARG A 113 -9.64 -6.83 -0.32
N GLY A 114 -10.21 -5.91 0.47
CA GLY A 114 -11.15 -4.93 -0.07
C GLY A 114 -10.50 -3.89 -0.99
N ARG A 115 -9.19 -3.59 -0.83
CA ARG A 115 -8.49 -2.57 -1.63
C ARG A 115 -7.89 -3.12 -2.93
N THR A 116 -7.82 -4.45 -3.07
CA THR A 116 -7.31 -5.11 -4.29
C THR A 116 -8.40 -5.46 -5.29
N GLU A 117 -9.69 -5.42 -4.95
CA GLU A 117 -10.82 -5.88 -5.79
C GLU A 117 -10.74 -5.42 -7.26
N ARG A 118 -10.31 -4.18 -7.52
CA ARG A 118 -10.19 -3.64 -8.88
C ARG A 118 -8.98 -4.17 -9.65
N MET A 119 -8.02 -4.80 -8.97
CA MET A 119 -6.79 -5.35 -9.54
C MET A 119 -6.84 -6.88 -9.59
N HIS A 120 -7.22 -7.48 -8.46
CA HIS A 120 -7.47 -8.89 -8.29
C HIS A 120 -8.51 -9.09 -7.17
N ASP A 121 -9.56 -9.84 -7.46
CA ASP A 121 -10.62 -10.19 -6.51
C ASP A 121 -10.25 -11.50 -5.79
N PHE A 122 -9.83 -11.39 -4.53
CA PHE A 122 -9.52 -12.53 -3.68
C PHE A 122 -10.80 -13.16 -3.14
N ALA A 123 -10.90 -14.48 -3.21
CA ALA A 123 -12.07 -15.23 -2.76
C ALA A 123 -12.39 -14.99 -1.27
N ASP A 124 -11.35 -15.06 -0.42
CA ASP A 124 -11.44 -14.92 1.02
C ASP A 124 -10.17 -14.30 1.62
N MET A 125 -10.12 -14.21 2.95
CA MET A 125 -8.94 -13.71 3.68
C MET A 125 -7.81 -14.74 3.71
N ASP A 126 -8.14 -16.02 3.69
CA ASP A 126 -7.16 -17.11 3.74
C ASP A 126 -6.32 -17.12 2.45
N GLU A 127 -6.90 -16.80 1.30
CA GLU A 127 -6.17 -16.64 0.04
C GLU A 127 -5.18 -15.47 0.12
N VAL A 128 -5.60 -14.34 0.70
CA VAL A 128 -4.70 -13.18 0.90
C VAL A 128 -3.54 -13.55 1.83
N GLU A 129 -3.82 -14.20 2.97
CA GLU A 129 -2.79 -14.65 3.91
C GLU A 129 -1.80 -15.63 3.27
N HIS A 130 -2.31 -16.59 2.50
CA HIS A 130 -1.46 -17.53 1.77
C HIS A 130 -0.47 -16.82 0.83
N VAL A 131 -0.95 -15.83 0.07
CA VAL A 131 -0.08 -15.05 -0.84
C VAL A 131 0.90 -14.18 -0.05
N LEU A 132 0.48 -13.56 1.07
CA LEU A 132 1.38 -12.79 1.93
C LEU A 132 2.50 -13.66 2.52
N HIS A 133 2.18 -14.85 3.03
CA HIS A 133 3.18 -15.79 3.53
C HIS A 133 4.12 -16.29 2.44
N SER A 134 3.62 -16.47 1.22
CA SER A 134 4.48 -16.79 0.07
C SER A 134 5.48 -15.67 -0.23
N LEU A 135 5.05 -14.41 -0.13
CA LEU A 135 5.91 -13.23 -0.34
C LEU A 135 6.90 -13.02 0.82
N GLU A 136 6.51 -13.35 2.06
CA GLU A 136 7.34 -13.29 3.26
C GLU A 136 8.44 -14.34 3.25
N SER A 137 8.10 -15.59 2.88
CA SER A 137 9.03 -16.72 2.87
C SER A 137 9.93 -16.78 1.65
N ARG A 138 9.88 -15.78 0.80
CA ARG A 138 10.64 -15.73 -0.45
C ARG A 138 12.14 -15.59 -0.19
N GLU A 139 12.94 -16.44 -0.83
CA GLU A 139 14.39 -16.37 -0.79
C GLU A 139 14.96 -15.86 -2.13
N PRO A 140 16.09 -15.10 -2.12
CA PRO A 140 16.84 -14.63 -0.94
C PRO A 140 16.23 -13.36 -0.30
N ASP A 141 15.28 -12.71 -0.94
CA ASP A 141 14.76 -11.41 -0.53
C ASP A 141 13.24 -11.51 -0.26
N PRO A 142 12.82 -11.54 1.02
CA PRO A 142 11.42 -11.35 1.39
C PRO A 142 10.88 -10.02 0.86
N LEU A 143 9.63 -10.01 0.38
CA LEU A 143 9.02 -8.81 -0.20
C LEU A 143 8.02 -8.12 0.72
N VAL A 144 7.54 -8.84 1.74
CA VAL A 144 6.64 -8.31 2.77
C VAL A 144 7.04 -8.84 4.15
N ALA A 145 6.60 -8.17 5.20
CA ALA A 145 6.72 -8.64 6.57
C ALA A 145 5.48 -8.27 7.40
N PRO A 146 5.11 -9.09 8.39
CA PRO A 146 4.12 -8.70 9.38
C PRO A 146 4.71 -7.65 10.33
N VAL A 147 3.87 -6.71 10.76
CA VAL A 147 4.18 -5.70 11.76
C VAL A 147 3.09 -5.65 12.83
N ALA A 148 3.27 -4.79 13.85
CA ALA A 148 2.32 -4.67 14.94
C ALA A 148 0.86 -4.52 14.47
N ARG A 149 -0.08 -5.00 15.31
CA ARG A 149 -1.54 -4.93 15.10
C ARG A 149 -2.05 -5.71 13.88
N GLY A 150 -1.41 -6.83 13.51
CA GLY A 150 -1.84 -7.69 12.41
C GLY A 150 -1.78 -7.02 11.02
N ARG A 151 -0.89 -6.03 10.86
CA ARG A 151 -0.66 -5.37 9.58
C ARG A 151 0.54 -5.97 8.87
N TRP A 152 0.55 -5.82 7.55
CA TRP A 152 1.63 -6.20 6.66
C TRP A 152 2.22 -4.97 5.98
N VAL A 153 3.52 -5.01 5.71
CA VAL A 153 4.26 -3.96 4.98
C VAL A 153 5.07 -4.57 3.86
N HIS A 154 5.38 -3.79 2.82
CA HIS A 154 6.35 -4.20 1.81
C HIS A 154 7.78 -3.92 2.29
N LEU A 155 8.74 -4.72 1.84
CA LEU A 155 10.17 -4.59 2.15
C LEU A 155 11.00 -4.01 1.00
N LEU A 156 10.36 -3.56 -0.08
CA LEU A 156 11.04 -2.97 -1.24
C LEU A 156 11.84 -1.70 -0.91
N GLY A 157 11.44 -0.98 0.14
CA GLY A 157 12.16 0.19 0.68
C GLY A 157 13.23 -0.14 1.71
N GLY A 158 13.53 -1.41 1.94
CA GLY A 158 14.43 -1.90 2.99
C GLY A 158 13.69 -2.33 4.27
N PRO A 159 14.43 -2.66 5.32
CA PRO A 159 13.86 -3.05 6.62
C PRO A 159 12.96 -1.96 7.18
N VAL A 160 11.82 -2.34 7.71
CA VAL A 160 10.87 -1.41 8.30
C VAL A 160 11.25 -1.17 9.77
N ASP A 161 11.36 0.08 10.18
CA ASP A 161 11.43 0.44 11.59
C ASP A 161 10.04 0.18 12.20
N GLU A 162 9.94 -0.83 13.06
CA GLU A 162 8.70 -1.23 13.73
C GLU A 162 8.07 -0.07 14.52
N ALA A 163 8.89 0.84 15.06
CA ALA A 163 8.41 2.02 15.75
C ALA A 163 7.73 3.00 14.80
N ALA A 164 8.27 3.19 13.59
CA ALA A 164 7.66 4.04 12.56
C ALA A 164 6.39 3.40 11.96
N ALA A 165 6.38 2.07 11.77
CA ALA A 165 5.22 1.34 11.28
C ALA A 165 4.05 1.33 12.29
N SER A 166 4.36 1.35 13.59
CA SER A 166 3.37 1.45 14.68
C SER A 166 2.82 2.86 14.87
N ALA A 167 3.60 3.89 14.51
CA ALA A 167 3.24 5.31 14.64
C ALA A 167 2.42 5.84 13.45
N ALA A 168 2.30 5.08 12.35
CA ALA A 168 1.44 5.47 11.24
C ALA A 168 -0.01 5.61 11.78
N PRO A 169 -0.63 6.80 11.70
CA PRO A 169 -2.02 6.96 12.09
C PRO A 169 -2.84 5.98 11.26
N ALA A 170 -3.79 5.30 11.89
CA ALA A 170 -4.80 4.56 11.13
C ALA A 170 -5.35 5.53 10.07
N PRO A 171 -5.39 5.13 8.77
CA PRO A 171 -5.93 6.02 7.77
C PRO A 171 -7.29 6.50 8.25
N ALA A 172 -7.53 7.82 8.15
CA ALA A 172 -8.85 8.42 8.34
C ALA A 172 -9.76 7.94 7.20
N GLY A 173 -9.98 6.64 7.14
CA GLY A 173 -10.93 5.95 6.30
C GLY A 173 -12.15 5.70 7.15
N ILE A 174 -13.32 5.93 6.58
CA ILE A 174 -14.65 5.69 7.11
C ILE A 174 -14.56 4.64 8.22
N ARG A 175 -14.67 5.10 9.49
CA ARG A 175 -14.74 4.19 10.64
C ARG A 175 -15.83 3.18 10.32
N SER A 176 -15.51 1.90 10.45
CA SER A 176 -16.55 0.91 10.20
C SER A 176 -17.68 1.14 11.21
N PRO A 177 -18.95 0.93 10.86
CA PRO A 177 -20.06 1.02 11.84
C PRO A 177 -19.82 0.17 13.09
N LEU A 178 -18.96 -0.84 12.98
CA LEU A 178 -18.53 -1.69 14.08
C LEU A 178 -17.53 -0.98 15.01
N GLU A 179 -16.57 -0.24 14.47
CA GLU A 179 -15.60 0.53 15.28
C GLU A 179 -16.28 1.66 16.04
N ASP A 180 -17.22 2.38 15.40
CA ASP A 180 -18.04 3.39 16.07
C ASP A 180 -18.89 2.77 17.18
N ARG A 181 -19.39 1.55 16.97
CA ARG A 181 -20.18 0.81 17.95
C ARG A 181 -19.32 0.33 19.13
N VAL A 182 -18.10 -0.14 18.87
CA VAL A 182 -17.15 -0.55 19.92
C VAL A 182 -16.76 0.66 20.77
N GLU A 183 -16.41 1.79 20.19
CA GLU A 183 -16.06 3.02 20.92
C GLU A 183 -17.26 3.56 21.74
N ALA A 184 -18.49 3.42 21.22
CA ALA A 184 -19.69 3.79 21.98
C ALA A 184 -19.90 2.87 23.19
N LEU A 185 -19.73 1.55 23.03
CA LEU A 185 -19.84 0.57 24.11
C LEU A 185 -18.74 0.77 25.17
N GLU A 186 -17.51 1.05 24.76
CA GLU A 186 -16.40 1.33 25.70
C GLU A 186 -16.68 2.58 26.55
N ARG A 187 -17.26 3.64 25.97
CA ARG A 187 -17.69 4.83 26.71
C ARG A 187 -18.79 4.53 27.69
N GLU A 188 -19.80 3.77 27.30
CA GLU A 188 -20.91 3.36 28.12
C GLU A 188 -20.47 2.51 29.33
N ILE A 189 -19.55 1.55 29.11
CA ILE A 189 -18.94 0.74 30.17
C ILE A 189 -18.12 1.61 31.14
N ALA A 190 -17.38 2.60 30.63
CA ALA A 190 -16.60 3.50 31.49
C ALA A 190 -17.52 4.40 32.37
N GLU A 191 -18.68 4.77 31.84
CA GLU A 191 -19.68 5.55 32.59
C GLU A 191 -20.35 4.70 33.68
N ILE A 192 -20.80 3.50 33.34
CA ILE A 192 -21.38 2.55 34.32
C ILE A 192 -20.39 2.22 35.44
N ARG A 193 -19.09 2.02 35.09
CA ARG A 193 -18.05 1.80 36.12
C ARG A 193 -17.89 2.96 37.07
N ARG A 194 -17.92 4.20 36.58
CA ARG A 194 -17.85 5.41 37.42
C ARG A 194 -19.07 5.56 38.34
N GLU A 195 -20.27 5.32 37.79
CA GLU A 195 -21.52 5.34 38.58
C GLU A 195 -21.51 4.26 39.66
N TRP A 196 -21.06 3.04 39.31
CA TRP A 196 -20.95 1.94 40.26
C TRP A 196 -19.94 2.23 41.37
N GLU A 197 -18.81 2.82 41.09
CA GLU A 197 -17.81 3.22 42.09
C GLU A 197 -18.36 4.35 42.99
N SER A 198 -19.10 5.29 42.41
CA SER A 198 -19.79 6.35 43.19
C SER A 198 -20.84 5.78 44.09
N PHE A 199 -21.67 4.88 43.60
CA PHE A 199 -22.69 4.19 44.38
C PHE A 199 -22.07 3.39 45.53
N ARG A 200 -21.04 2.61 45.26
CA ARG A 200 -20.33 1.81 46.28
C ARG A 200 -19.80 2.67 47.41
N ARG A 201 -19.26 3.87 47.12
CA ARG A 201 -18.77 4.81 48.15
C ARG A 201 -19.83 5.41 49.02
N GLN A 202 -21.10 5.34 48.65
CA GLN A 202 -22.23 5.83 49.49
C GLN A 202 -22.64 4.81 50.57
N PHE A 203 -22.14 3.57 50.47
CA PHE A 203 -22.49 2.48 51.41
C PHE A 203 -21.27 1.96 52.21
N GLU A 204 -20.10 2.53 52.00
CA GLU A 204 -18.91 2.36 52.85
C GLU A 204 -18.79 3.56 53.83
#